data_9904849864731b0f6bf615d713e5a7c4
#
_entry.id   9904849864731b0f6bf615d713e5a7c4
#
_cell.length_a   1.000
_cell.length_b   1.000
_cell.length_c   1.000
_cell.angle_alpha   90.00
_cell.angle_beta   90.00
_cell.angle_gamma   90.00
#
_symmetry.space_group_name_H-M   'P 1'
#
loop_
_entity.id
_entity.type
_entity.pdbx_description
1 polymer ?
#
loop_
_entity_poly.entity_id
_entity_poly.type
_entity_poly.pdbx_seq_one_letter_code
_entity_poly.pdbx_strand_id
1 'polypeptide(L)'
;MEEVMEAAARAGKSLNEPVKAIEDKWLLLPAYLQVKGLVKQHIDSFNYFVDVDLKNILRANERVTSDIDPKFYLKYTNITVGHPERADPDAIDRSITPHECRLRDITYSAFIYVDIEYTRGGKIVRRKNVPIGRLPIMLRSNKCWLAGQDEATLARMNECPLDPGGYFVVKGTEKVILVQEQLSKNRIIVE
;
A
#
# COMPACT_ATOMS: atom_id res chain seq x y z
N MET A 1 -17.42 -18.15 -6.43
CA MET A 1 -18.06 -18.21 -7.75
C MET A 1 -19.22 -19.20 -7.77
N GLU A 2 -19.08 -20.36 -7.18
CA GLU A 2 -20.15 -21.38 -7.11
C GLU A 2 -21.41 -20.87 -6.42
N GLU A 3 -21.31 -20.22 -5.25
CA GLU A 3 -22.46 -19.66 -4.53
C GLU A 3 -23.24 -18.60 -5.34
N VAL A 4 -22.54 -17.82 -6.15
CA VAL A 4 -23.16 -16.80 -7.00
C VAL A 4 -23.89 -17.47 -8.17
N MET A 5 -23.30 -18.51 -8.74
CA MET A 5 -23.94 -19.30 -9.79
C MET A 5 -25.16 -20.05 -9.25
N GLU A 6 -25.08 -20.58 -8.03
CA GLU A 6 -26.23 -21.20 -7.37
C GLU A 6 -27.34 -20.19 -7.06
N ALA A 7 -27.01 -18.98 -6.59
CA ALA A 7 -28.01 -17.94 -6.32
C ALA A 7 -28.70 -17.49 -7.61
N ALA A 8 -27.95 -17.30 -8.70
CA ALA A 8 -28.51 -17.00 -10.01
C ALA A 8 -29.39 -18.15 -10.57
N ALA A 9 -28.93 -19.39 -10.40
CA ALA A 9 -29.70 -20.56 -10.80
C ALA A 9 -31.00 -20.69 -10.01
N ARG A 10 -31.01 -20.41 -8.70
CA ARG A 10 -32.23 -20.37 -7.87
C ARG A 10 -33.19 -19.26 -8.32
N ALA A 11 -32.68 -18.16 -8.84
CA ALA A 11 -33.51 -17.07 -9.40
C ALA A 11 -33.92 -17.32 -10.84
N GLY A 12 -33.50 -18.43 -11.47
CA GLY A 12 -33.80 -18.76 -12.86
C GLY A 12 -33.20 -17.80 -13.89
N LYS A 13 -32.16 -17.07 -13.53
CA LYS A 13 -31.47 -16.06 -14.38
C LYS A 13 -30.03 -16.46 -14.64
N SER A 14 -29.55 -16.18 -15.85
CA SER A 14 -28.16 -16.30 -16.19
C SER A 14 -27.42 -15.02 -15.82
N LEU A 15 -26.17 -15.15 -15.29
CA LEU A 15 -25.30 -13.99 -15.02
C LEU A 15 -24.90 -13.21 -16.28
N ASN A 16 -25.11 -13.81 -17.46
CA ASN A 16 -24.83 -13.16 -18.75
C ASN A 16 -25.99 -12.32 -19.28
N GLU A 17 -27.15 -12.37 -18.62
CA GLU A 17 -28.29 -11.56 -19.02
C GLU A 17 -28.13 -10.11 -18.54
N PRO A 18 -28.57 -9.13 -19.35
CA PRO A 18 -28.55 -7.73 -18.93
C PRO A 18 -29.54 -7.51 -17.76
N VAL A 19 -29.10 -6.71 -16.79
CA VAL A 19 -29.92 -6.29 -15.66
C VAL A 19 -31.10 -5.46 -16.17
N LYS A 20 -32.33 -5.93 -15.96
CA LYS A 20 -33.56 -5.24 -16.39
C LYS A 20 -34.34 -4.64 -15.24
N ALA A 21 -34.31 -5.29 -14.07
CA ALA A 21 -34.97 -4.83 -12.87
C ALA A 21 -33.96 -4.36 -11.82
N ILE A 22 -34.36 -3.44 -10.95
CA ILE A 22 -33.49 -2.91 -9.89
C ILE A 22 -33.08 -4.02 -8.92
N GLU A 23 -33.94 -4.99 -8.67
CA GLU A 23 -33.67 -6.12 -7.77
C GLU A 23 -32.59 -7.06 -8.32
N ASP A 24 -32.41 -7.14 -9.63
CA ASP A 24 -31.43 -8.01 -10.27
C ASP A 24 -29.98 -7.67 -9.88
N LYS A 25 -29.70 -6.40 -9.51
CA LYS A 25 -28.38 -5.96 -9.05
C LYS A 25 -27.90 -6.70 -7.80
N TRP A 26 -28.82 -7.13 -6.94
CA TRP A 26 -28.46 -7.82 -5.70
C TRP A 26 -27.89 -9.21 -5.94
N LEU A 27 -28.22 -9.84 -7.07
CA LEU A 27 -27.63 -11.12 -7.48
C LEU A 27 -26.13 -10.99 -7.83
N LEU A 28 -25.69 -9.79 -8.21
CA LEU A 28 -24.30 -9.51 -8.53
C LEU A 28 -23.44 -9.19 -7.28
N LEU A 29 -24.08 -8.88 -6.15
CA LEU A 29 -23.39 -8.42 -4.95
C LEU A 29 -22.35 -9.44 -4.43
N PRO A 30 -22.62 -10.74 -4.30
CA PRO A 30 -21.64 -11.72 -3.85
C PRO A 30 -20.42 -11.79 -4.78
N ALA A 31 -20.64 -11.77 -6.11
CA ALA A 31 -19.56 -11.75 -7.10
C ALA A 31 -18.72 -10.47 -7.00
N TYR A 32 -19.36 -9.33 -6.81
CA TYR A 32 -18.67 -8.06 -6.61
C TYR A 32 -17.81 -8.09 -5.35
N LEU A 33 -18.33 -8.55 -4.22
CA LEU A 33 -17.56 -8.63 -2.97
C LEU A 33 -16.39 -9.60 -3.08
N GLN A 34 -16.55 -10.69 -3.84
CA GLN A 34 -15.48 -11.65 -4.07
C GLN A 34 -14.36 -11.08 -4.95
N VAL A 35 -14.69 -10.32 -6.00
CA VAL A 35 -13.72 -9.77 -6.97
C VAL A 35 -13.10 -8.47 -6.47
N LYS A 36 -13.92 -7.56 -5.96
CA LYS A 36 -13.50 -6.20 -5.53
C LYS A 36 -13.30 -6.09 -4.03
N GLY A 37 -14.12 -6.76 -3.22
CA GLY A 37 -14.14 -6.56 -1.78
C GLY A 37 -14.52 -5.12 -1.39
N LEU A 38 -14.38 -4.81 -0.10
CA LEU A 38 -14.73 -3.49 0.44
C LEU A 38 -13.56 -2.50 0.44
N VAL A 39 -12.32 -2.99 0.48
CA VAL A 39 -11.12 -2.16 0.67
C VAL A 39 -10.09 -2.27 -0.45
N LYS A 40 -10.41 -2.97 -1.52
CA LYS A 40 -9.50 -3.18 -2.65
C LYS A 40 -9.00 -1.86 -3.23
N GLN A 41 -9.86 -0.85 -3.31
CA GLN A 41 -9.50 0.48 -3.81
C GLN A 41 -8.37 1.10 -2.97
N HIS A 42 -8.43 1.00 -1.65
CA HIS A 42 -7.39 1.52 -0.76
C HIS A 42 -6.07 0.75 -0.95
N ILE A 43 -6.14 -0.59 -0.96
CA ILE A 43 -4.96 -1.45 -1.10
C ILE A 43 -4.30 -1.27 -2.47
N ASP A 44 -5.07 -1.26 -3.56
CA ASP A 44 -4.54 -1.06 -4.91
C ASP A 44 -3.89 0.32 -5.07
N SER A 45 -4.51 1.37 -4.52
CA SER A 45 -3.94 2.73 -4.52
C SER A 45 -2.61 2.79 -3.77
N PHE A 46 -2.52 2.17 -2.60
CA PHE A 46 -1.28 2.13 -1.82
C PHE A 46 -0.19 1.31 -2.53
N ASN A 47 -0.53 0.16 -3.10
CA ASN A 47 0.41 -0.65 -3.86
C ASN A 47 0.94 0.10 -5.07
N TYR A 48 0.07 0.80 -5.82
CA TYR A 48 0.47 1.63 -6.95
C TYR A 48 1.41 2.77 -6.51
N PHE A 49 1.10 3.43 -5.41
CA PHE A 49 1.97 4.46 -4.84
C PHE A 49 3.38 3.92 -4.55
N VAL A 50 3.48 2.76 -3.88
CA VAL A 50 4.78 2.17 -3.51
C VAL A 50 5.56 1.66 -4.73
N ASP A 51 4.87 1.02 -5.68
CA ASP A 51 5.53 0.34 -6.79
C ASP A 51 5.84 1.27 -7.98
N VAL A 52 5.03 2.32 -8.19
CA VAL A 52 5.11 3.20 -9.36
C VAL A 52 5.43 4.64 -8.97
N ASP A 53 4.59 5.25 -8.13
CA ASP A 53 4.67 6.70 -7.87
C ASP A 53 5.96 7.09 -7.15
N LEU A 54 6.42 6.31 -6.17
CA LEU A 54 7.68 6.58 -5.49
C LEU A 54 8.86 6.61 -6.48
N LYS A 55 8.87 5.73 -7.48
CA LYS A 55 9.91 5.72 -8.51
C LYS A 55 9.80 6.94 -9.43
N ASN A 56 8.59 7.36 -9.75
CA ASN A 56 8.34 8.55 -10.57
C ASN A 56 8.74 9.83 -9.82
N ILE A 57 8.44 9.92 -8.51
CA ILE A 57 8.86 11.03 -7.65
C ILE A 57 10.40 11.11 -7.60
N LEU A 58 11.06 9.96 -7.44
CA LEU A 58 12.51 9.91 -7.46
C LEU A 58 13.08 10.43 -8.77
N ARG A 59 12.54 9.99 -9.91
CA ARG A 59 12.98 10.44 -11.24
C ARG A 59 12.77 11.93 -11.45
N ALA A 60 11.66 12.48 -10.95
CA ALA A 60 11.38 13.92 -11.04
C ALA A 60 12.38 14.76 -10.21
N ASN A 61 12.94 14.19 -9.15
CA ASN A 61 13.88 14.84 -8.23
C ASN A 61 15.25 14.14 -8.22
N GLU A 62 15.67 13.60 -9.36
CA GLU A 62 16.82 12.71 -9.48
C GLU A 62 18.13 13.36 -9.01
N ARG A 63 18.29 14.66 -9.27
CA ARG A 63 19.56 15.35 -9.05
C ARG A 63 19.40 16.58 -8.17
N VAL A 64 20.22 16.62 -7.13
CA VAL A 64 20.39 17.79 -6.26
C VAL A 64 21.78 18.37 -6.49
N THR A 65 21.85 19.66 -6.77
CA THR A 65 23.09 20.41 -6.99
C THR A 65 23.28 21.42 -5.86
N SER A 66 24.54 21.81 -5.61
CA SER A 66 24.85 22.86 -4.64
C SER A 66 25.07 24.21 -5.36
N ASP A 67 24.52 25.27 -4.80
CA ASP A 67 24.75 26.64 -5.31
C ASP A 67 26.14 27.13 -4.95
N ILE A 68 26.77 26.59 -3.89
CA ILE A 68 28.10 27.00 -3.42
C ILE A 68 29.20 26.27 -4.20
N ASP A 69 29.04 24.98 -4.48
CA ASP A 69 30.00 24.19 -5.25
C ASP A 69 29.32 23.55 -6.48
N PRO A 70 29.46 24.15 -7.67
CA PRO A 70 28.86 23.61 -8.89
C PRO A 70 29.35 22.21 -9.30
N LYS A 71 30.50 21.78 -8.76
CA LYS A 71 31.05 20.44 -9.01
C LYS A 71 30.41 19.37 -8.10
N PHE A 72 29.75 19.79 -7.03
CA PHE A 72 29.04 18.87 -6.15
C PHE A 72 27.67 18.59 -6.71
N TYR A 73 27.34 17.32 -6.84
CA TYR A 73 25.98 16.86 -7.08
C TYR A 73 25.71 15.60 -6.26
N LEU A 74 24.45 15.40 -5.94
CA LEU A 74 23.92 14.17 -5.38
C LEU A 74 22.82 13.67 -6.32
N LYS A 75 22.92 12.43 -6.76
CA LYS A 75 21.99 11.79 -7.66
C LYS A 75 21.36 10.58 -6.96
N TYR A 76 20.03 10.51 -7.00
CA TYR A 76 19.27 9.32 -6.59
C TYR A 76 19.17 8.35 -7.77
N THR A 77 19.56 7.10 -7.58
CA THR A 77 19.56 6.10 -8.66
C THR A 77 18.43 5.10 -8.53
N ASN A 78 18.05 4.74 -7.31
CA ASN A 78 16.98 3.78 -7.06
C ASN A 78 16.30 4.06 -5.71
N ILE A 79 15.04 3.61 -5.57
CA ILE A 79 14.28 3.67 -4.32
C ILE A 79 13.58 2.33 -4.10
N THR A 80 13.66 1.85 -2.87
CA THR A 80 12.99 0.62 -2.44
C THR A 80 12.36 0.81 -1.08
N VAL A 81 11.19 0.21 -0.89
CA VAL A 81 10.52 0.14 0.41
C VAL A 81 10.67 -1.28 0.93
N GLY A 82 11.18 -1.42 2.15
CA GLY A 82 11.33 -2.71 2.83
C GLY A 82 10.02 -3.28 3.32
N HIS A 83 10.12 -4.29 4.16
CA HIS A 83 9.00 -4.79 4.95
C HIS A 83 8.97 -4.09 6.32
N PRO A 84 7.83 -4.10 7.02
CA PRO A 84 7.72 -3.52 8.36
C PRO A 84 8.71 -4.15 9.33
N GLU A 85 9.47 -3.31 9.99
CA GLU A 85 10.47 -3.74 10.97
C GLU A 85 10.58 -2.76 12.15
N ARG A 86 11.10 -3.28 13.27
CA ARG A 86 11.36 -2.50 14.48
C ARG A 86 12.42 -1.45 14.22
N ALA A 87 12.31 -0.33 14.94
CA ALA A 87 13.32 0.72 14.87
C ALA A 87 14.61 0.36 15.61
N ASP A 88 14.56 -0.62 16.51
CA ASP A 88 15.68 -1.04 17.34
C ASP A 88 16.76 -1.74 16.50
N PRO A 89 17.96 -1.17 16.38
CA PRO A 89 19.06 -1.78 15.63
C PRO A 89 19.58 -3.05 16.29
N ASP A 90 19.41 -3.18 17.62
CA ASP A 90 19.94 -4.29 18.41
C ASP A 90 18.95 -5.46 18.57
N ALA A 91 17.75 -5.34 18.02
CA ALA A 91 16.78 -6.41 18.06
C ALA A 91 17.23 -7.61 17.22
N ILE A 92 17.27 -8.80 17.83
CA ILE A 92 17.61 -10.07 17.14
C ILE A 92 16.55 -10.37 16.05
N ASP A 93 15.27 -10.16 16.37
CA ASP A 93 14.16 -10.25 15.44
C ASP A 93 13.62 -8.84 15.18
N ARG A 94 13.78 -8.39 13.93
CA ARG A 94 13.32 -7.09 13.49
C ARG A 94 11.90 -7.09 12.95
N SER A 95 11.33 -8.27 12.70
CA SER A 95 9.95 -8.37 12.24
C SER A 95 8.99 -7.82 13.29
N ILE A 96 7.94 -7.16 12.84
CA ILE A 96 6.92 -6.59 13.72
C ILE A 96 5.54 -6.89 13.15
N THR A 97 4.62 -7.24 14.04
CA THR A 97 3.22 -7.48 13.67
C THR A 97 2.37 -6.23 13.94
N PRO A 98 1.27 -6.03 13.19
CA PRO A 98 0.34 -4.95 13.48
C PRO A 98 -0.24 -5.04 14.90
N HIS A 99 -0.52 -6.25 15.38
CA HIS A 99 -0.99 -6.48 16.75
C HIS A 99 0.00 -5.95 17.80
N GLU A 100 1.29 -6.24 17.65
CA GLU A 100 2.32 -5.70 18.54
C GLU A 100 2.36 -4.16 18.48
N CYS A 101 2.20 -3.58 17.28
CA CYS A 101 2.16 -2.14 17.12
C CYS A 101 0.99 -1.49 17.87
N ARG A 102 -0.20 -2.14 17.87
CA ARG A 102 -1.37 -1.66 18.62
C ARG A 102 -1.14 -1.68 20.13
N LEU A 103 -0.52 -2.78 20.64
CA LEU A 103 -0.27 -2.94 22.08
C LEU A 103 0.83 -2.02 22.61
N ARG A 104 1.84 -1.71 21.78
CA ARG A 104 3.01 -0.92 22.18
C ARG A 104 2.95 0.55 21.75
N ASP A 105 1.83 1.02 21.24
CA ASP A 105 1.64 2.38 20.76
C ASP A 105 2.70 2.83 19.73
N ILE A 106 3.15 1.93 18.87
CA ILE A 106 4.12 2.22 17.83
C ILE A 106 3.48 2.18 16.44
N THR A 107 4.17 2.77 15.47
CA THR A 107 3.69 2.81 14.08
C THR A 107 4.18 1.60 13.29
N TYR A 108 3.25 0.91 12.63
CA TYR A 108 3.56 -0.18 11.71
C TYR A 108 4.14 0.39 10.41
N SER A 109 5.48 0.41 10.29
CA SER A 109 6.19 1.11 9.22
C SER A 109 7.42 0.34 8.74
N ALA A 110 7.78 0.57 7.49
CA ALA A 110 8.98 0.05 6.84
C ALA A 110 9.97 1.17 6.54
N PHE A 111 11.24 0.84 6.43
CA PHE A 111 12.25 1.78 5.96
C PHE A 111 12.17 1.99 4.45
N ILE A 112 12.42 3.22 4.05
CA ILE A 112 12.65 3.60 2.66
C ILE A 112 14.16 3.64 2.47
N TYR A 113 14.64 2.88 1.50
CA TYR A 113 16.04 2.84 1.11
C TYR A 113 16.23 3.47 -0.25
N VAL A 114 17.31 4.23 -0.41
CA VAL A 114 17.70 4.81 -1.69
C VAL A 114 19.14 4.45 -2.02
N ASP A 115 19.42 4.31 -3.31
CA ASP A 115 20.77 4.24 -3.83
C ASP A 115 21.17 5.63 -4.27
N ILE A 116 22.31 6.10 -3.80
CA ILE A 116 22.81 7.45 -4.07
C ILE A 116 24.19 7.41 -4.73
N GLU A 117 24.41 8.37 -5.62
CA GLU A 117 25.69 8.70 -6.19
C GLU A 117 26.01 10.17 -5.93
N TYR A 118 27.19 10.49 -5.42
CA TYR A 118 27.58 11.87 -5.19
C TYR A 118 29.06 12.08 -5.47
N THR A 119 29.43 13.33 -5.74
CA THR A 119 30.83 13.72 -5.93
C THR A 119 31.44 14.21 -4.62
N ARG A 120 32.67 13.76 -4.34
CA ARG A 120 33.49 14.26 -3.21
C ARG A 120 34.94 14.39 -3.65
N GLY A 121 35.48 15.61 -3.64
CA GLY A 121 36.87 15.86 -4.03
C GLY A 121 37.20 15.37 -5.44
N GLY A 122 36.28 15.54 -6.40
CA GLY A 122 36.44 15.09 -7.79
C GLY A 122 36.28 13.58 -8.03
N LYS A 123 35.97 12.79 -6.98
CA LYS A 123 35.72 11.37 -7.09
C LYS A 123 34.23 11.11 -6.94
N ILE A 124 33.69 10.15 -7.72
CA ILE A 124 32.34 9.68 -7.63
C ILE A 124 32.25 8.59 -6.57
N VAL A 125 31.37 8.78 -5.60
CA VAL A 125 31.08 7.83 -4.53
C VAL A 125 29.65 7.30 -4.71
N ARG A 126 29.49 5.98 -4.70
CA ARG A 126 28.19 5.31 -4.76
C ARG A 126 27.90 4.62 -3.43
N ARG A 127 26.71 4.82 -2.91
CA ARG A 127 26.21 4.11 -1.72
C ARG A 127 24.86 3.48 -2.02
N LYS A 128 24.72 2.22 -1.66
CA LYS A 128 23.46 1.46 -1.81
C LYS A 128 22.74 1.34 -0.47
N ASN A 129 21.43 1.20 -0.56
CA ASN A 129 20.55 0.92 0.58
C ASN A 129 20.72 1.94 1.73
N VAL A 130 20.79 3.22 1.41
CA VAL A 130 20.84 4.28 2.42
C VAL A 130 19.43 4.53 2.94
N PRO A 131 19.14 4.31 4.24
CA PRO A 131 17.84 4.61 4.80
C PRO A 131 17.61 6.12 4.87
N ILE A 132 16.52 6.60 4.31
CA ILE A 132 16.15 8.03 4.30
C ILE A 132 14.95 8.36 5.18
N GLY A 133 14.15 7.36 5.51
CA GLY A 133 12.97 7.57 6.33
C GLY A 133 12.16 6.29 6.52
N ARG A 134 11.02 6.43 7.16
CA ARG A 134 10.08 5.33 7.39
C ARG A 134 8.72 5.68 6.80
N LEU A 135 8.10 4.71 6.13
CA LEU A 135 6.78 4.80 5.56
C LEU A 135 5.82 3.91 6.35
N PRO A 136 4.70 4.42 6.88
CA PRO A 136 3.64 3.57 7.39
C PRO A 136 3.13 2.63 6.31
N ILE A 137 2.94 1.35 6.65
CA ILE A 137 2.52 0.33 5.70
C ILE A 137 1.05 0.00 5.93
N MET A 138 0.27 0.05 4.86
CA MET A 138 -1.14 -0.32 4.88
C MET A 138 -1.29 -1.83 5.10
N LEU A 139 -2.17 -2.22 6.01
CA LEU A 139 -2.43 -3.62 6.30
C LEU A 139 -2.99 -4.33 5.07
N ARG A 140 -2.54 -5.55 4.85
CA ARG A 140 -2.84 -6.41 3.69
C ARG A 140 -2.39 -5.87 2.32
N SER A 141 -1.55 -4.83 2.31
CA SER A 141 -0.84 -4.41 1.08
C SER A 141 0.30 -5.37 0.73
N ASN A 142 0.87 -5.24 -0.48
CA ASN A 142 2.00 -6.08 -0.94
C ASN A 142 3.24 -6.04 -0.03
N LYS A 143 3.39 -4.98 0.77
CA LYS A 143 4.50 -4.82 1.72
C LYS A 143 4.17 -5.27 3.14
N CYS A 144 2.93 -5.60 3.42
CA CYS A 144 2.47 -6.06 4.72
C CYS A 144 2.78 -7.53 4.94
N TRP A 145 3.21 -7.91 6.15
CA TRP A 145 3.43 -9.31 6.52
C TRP A 145 2.16 -10.17 6.48
N LEU A 146 0.98 -9.54 6.56
CA LEU A 146 -0.32 -10.24 6.53
C LEU A 146 -0.78 -10.58 5.10
N ALA A 147 -0.11 -10.07 4.07
CA ALA A 147 -0.53 -10.30 2.68
C ALA A 147 -0.34 -11.78 2.30
N GLY A 148 -1.42 -12.39 1.80
CA GLY A 148 -1.39 -13.78 1.31
C GLY A 148 -1.22 -14.84 2.39
N GLN A 149 -1.33 -14.50 3.67
CA GLN A 149 -1.24 -15.47 4.77
C GLN A 149 -2.55 -16.26 4.91
N ASP A 150 -2.40 -17.51 5.29
CA ASP A 150 -3.51 -18.37 5.63
C ASP A 150 -4.13 -18.05 7.00
N GLU A 151 -5.36 -18.51 7.22
CA GLU A 151 -6.11 -18.25 8.44
C GLU A 151 -5.38 -18.71 9.71
N ALA A 152 -4.73 -19.88 9.67
CA ALA A 152 -3.99 -20.41 10.79
C ALA A 152 -2.78 -19.54 11.16
N THR A 153 -2.08 -19.00 10.16
CA THR A 153 -0.94 -18.08 10.38
C THR A 153 -1.41 -16.75 10.93
N LEU A 154 -2.51 -16.20 10.42
CA LEU A 154 -3.10 -14.96 10.94
C LEU A 154 -3.51 -15.12 12.40
N ALA A 155 -4.14 -16.24 12.75
CA ALA A 155 -4.50 -16.56 14.15
C ALA A 155 -3.26 -16.63 15.06
N ARG A 156 -2.13 -17.19 14.60
CA ARG A 156 -0.87 -17.21 15.35
C ARG A 156 -0.28 -15.82 15.56
N MET A 157 -0.51 -14.91 14.63
CA MET A 157 -0.09 -13.51 14.74
C MET A 157 -1.07 -12.66 15.57
N ASN A 158 -2.13 -13.27 16.13
CA ASN A 158 -3.24 -12.61 16.81
C ASN A 158 -3.98 -11.59 15.92
N GLU A 159 -4.06 -11.87 14.62
CA GLU A 159 -4.79 -11.04 13.67
C GLU A 159 -6.08 -11.74 13.21
N CYS A 160 -7.14 -10.98 13.05
CA CYS A 160 -8.43 -11.51 12.63
C CYS A 160 -8.41 -11.89 11.14
N PRO A 161 -8.74 -13.12 10.76
CA PRO A 161 -8.81 -13.52 9.34
C PRO A 161 -9.86 -12.74 8.55
N LEU A 162 -10.93 -12.30 9.21
CA LEU A 162 -12.03 -11.54 8.61
C LEU A 162 -11.71 -10.05 8.43
N ASP A 163 -10.61 -9.56 9.01
CA ASP A 163 -10.20 -8.17 8.84
C ASP A 163 -9.77 -7.93 7.39
N PRO A 164 -10.44 -7.04 6.63
CA PRO A 164 -10.11 -6.79 5.24
C PRO A 164 -8.82 -5.99 5.04
N GLY A 165 -8.27 -5.34 6.08
CA GLY A 165 -7.14 -4.43 5.98
C GLY A 165 -7.50 -3.09 5.33
N GLY A 166 -6.56 -2.49 4.61
CA GLY A 166 -6.78 -1.22 3.92
C GLY A 166 -6.68 0.01 4.83
N TYR A 167 -6.08 -0.13 6.01
CA TYR A 167 -5.86 0.93 6.98
C TYR A 167 -4.42 0.90 7.51
N PHE A 168 -4.04 1.91 8.26
CA PHE A 168 -2.72 2.05 8.88
C PHE A 168 -2.81 1.94 10.39
N VAL A 169 -1.76 1.43 11.02
CA VAL A 169 -1.56 1.49 12.47
C VAL A 169 -0.50 2.55 12.76
N VAL A 170 -0.91 3.68 13.33
CA VAL A 170 -0.04 4.82 13.62
C VAL A 170 -0.09 5.12 15.11
N LYS A 171 1.05 4.97 15.80
CA LYS A 171 1.13 5.13 17.26
C LYS A 171 0.04 4.32 17.98
N GLY A 172 -0.10 3.06 17.61
CA GLY A 172 -1.08 2.14 18.16
C GLY A 172 -2.53 2.35 17.73
N THR A 173 -2.84 3.45 17.04
CA THR A 173 -4.20 3.79 16.61
C THR A 173 -4.41 3.42 15.14
N GLU A 174 -5.54 2.81 14.85
CA GLU A 174 -5.96 2.51 13.48
C GLU A 174 -6.45 3.76 12.75
N LYS A 175 -5.86 4.04 11.60
CA LYS A 175 -6.16 5.22 10.76
C LYS A 175 -6.55 4.80 9.37
N VAL A 176 -7.67 5.29 8.89
CA VAL A 176 -8.16 5.11 7.52
C VAL A 176 -8.02 6.42 6.75
N ILE A 177 -7.55 6.35 5.52
CA ILE A 177 -7.57 7.50 4.60
C ILE A 177 -8.94 7.51 3.94
N LEU A 178 -9.72 8.56 4.18
CA LEU A 178 -11.01 8.72 3.54
C LEU A 178 -10.83 9.03 2.05
N VAL A 179 -11.64 8.38 1.21
CA VAL A 179 -11.70 8.68 -0.22
C VAL A 179 -12.24 10.09 -0.40
N GLN A 180 -11.52 10.91 -1.17
CA GLN A 180 -11.94 12.27 -1.52
C GLN A 180 -12.42 12.29 -2.96
N GLU A 181 -13.64 12.80 -3.17
CA GLU A 181 -14.18 13.03 -4.50
C GLU A 181 -13.94 14.48 -4.91
N GLN A 182 -13.40 14.67 -6.10
CA GLN A 182 -13.30 15.99 -6.70
C GLN A 182 -13.80 15.96 -8.15
N LEU A 183 -14.25 17.10 -8.63
CA LEU A 183 -14.69 17.24 -10.00
C LEU A 183 -13.51 17.03 -10.96
N SER A 184 -13.76 16.34 -12.08
CA SER A 184 -12.73 16.17 -13.11
C SER A 184 -12.29 17.53 -13.65
N LYS A 185 -10.99 17.65 -13.98
CA LYS A 185 -10.47 18.84 -14.67
C LYS A 185 -11.04 18.95 -16.09
N ASN A 186 -11.08 20.16 -16.64
CA ASN A 186 -11.47 20.43 -18.05
C ASN A 186 -12.86 19.90 -18.44
N ARG A 187 -13.84 20.01 -17.53
CA ARG A 187 -15.25 19.69 -17.83
C ARG A 187 -16.05 20.97 -18.01
N ILE A 188 -17.10 20.89 -18.84
CA ILE A 188 -18.07 21.98 -19.01
C ILE A 188 -18.97 22.00 -17.75
N ILE A 189 -19.06 23.18 -17.13
CA ILE A 189 -19.97 23.44 -16.00
C ILE A 189 -21.10 24.28 -16.56
N VAL A 190 -22.34 23.83 -16.40
CA VAL A 190 -23.54 24.56 -16.74
C VAL A 190 -24.13 25.12 -15.45
N GLU A 191 -24.24 26.43 -15.35
CA GLU A 191 -24.91 27.15 -14.25
C GLU A 191 -26.41 27.34 -14.57
#